data_d392719f7ba7a5e44c2f99b9f8cdaac5
#
_entry.id   d392719f7ba7a5e44c2f99b9f8cdaac5
#
_cell.length_a   1.000
_cell.length_b   1.000
_cell.length_c   1.000
_cell.angle_alpha   90.00
_cell.angle_beta   90.00
_cell.angle_gamma   90.00
#
_symmetry.space_group_name_H-M   'P 1'
#
loop_
_entity.id
_entity.type
_entity.pdbx_description
1 polymer ?
#
loop_
_entity_poly.entity_id
_entity_poly.type
_entity_poly.pdbx_seq_one_letter_code
_entity_poly.pdbx_strand_id
1 'polypeptide(L)'
;KDGVQYFEEKIPLGNAGALFKIRNLLGKEPFLLLNADAMFEVDFNRMLKFHKEHKALVTLFTHPNSHPYDSGLIVANEKSIVEEWLTKEDARPQWYKNRVNAGLHIIDPSVLDMLSINEDDIGREINGKVVKVDLDRQILKPLCGKGFMLCYDSPEYVKDMGTPERYYAVENDYKKGIVSAKNLANKQKAVFLDRDGTINVYKGFLRDIDEFELIDGVADAIKKINNSGYLCIVVTNQPVIARGEVTYEQLDMIHKKMETLLGLDGAYIDGLYYCPHHPHKGYEGEIPELKIDCKCRKPKPGMLYMAEKDFNISLSDSFMVGDGENDIIAGNAAGCRSVLIA
;
A
#
# COMPACT_ATOMS: atom_id res chain seq x y z
N LYS A 1 5.72 0.28 -34.24
CA LYS A 1 7.16 0.33 -33.90
C LYS A 1 7.72 1.75 -33.87
N ASP A 2 6.91 2.72 -34.20
CA ASP A 2 7.35 4.11 -34.28
C ASP A 2 7.36 4.70 -32.85
N GLY A 3 8.50 5.24 -32.43
CA GLY A 3 8.69 5.90 -31.13
C GLY A 3 9.50 5.13 -30.08
N VAL A 4 9.84 3.86 -30.30
CA VAL A 4 10.69 3.11 -29.37
C VAL A 4 12.17 3.39 -29.67
N GLN A 5 12.89 3.87 -28.66
CA GLN A 5 14.34 4.05 -28.72
C GLN A 5 15.01 2.98 -27.86
N TYR A 6 16.16 2.49 -28.32
CA TYR A 6 16.95 1.48 -27.61
C TYR A 6 18.26 2.10 -27.17
N PHE A 7 18.63 1.85 -25.92
CA PHE A 7 19.95 2.16 -25.40
C PHE A 7 20.66 0.83 -25.12
N GLU A 8 21.76 0.57 -25.82
CA GLU A 8 22.56 -0.63 -25.66
C GLU A 8 23.70 -0.39 -24.67
N GLU A 9 23.72 -1.13 -23.58
CA GLU A 9 24.82 -1.14 -22.62
C GLU A 9 25.92 -2.09 -23.11
N LYS A 10 27.09 -1.55 -23.46
CA LYS A 10 28.29 -2.35 -23.79
C LYS A 10 28.90 -2.98 -22.55
N ILE A 11 28.71 -2.41 -21.41
CA ILE A 11 29.14 -2.84 -20.10
C ILE A 11 27.95 -2.69 -19.15
N PRO A 12 27.65 -3.67 -18.27
CA PRO A 12 26.54 -3.54 -17.33
C PRO A 12 26.71 -2.33 -16.41
N LEU A 13 25.78 -1.38 -16.48
CA LEU A 13 25.81 -0.12 -15.71
C LEU A 13 25.05 -0.19 -14.38
N GLY A 14 24.45 -1.35 -14.03
CA GLY A 14 23.51 -1.52 -12.95
C GLY A 14 22.08 -1.27 -13.43
N ASN A 15 21.09 -1.34 -12.52
CA ASN A 15 19.69 -1.17 -12.88
C ASN A 15 19.26 0.30 -13.12
N ALA A 16 20.16 1.27 -12.87
CA ALA A 16 19.85 2.69 -13.06
C ALA A 16 20.94 3.50 -13.80
N GLY A 17 22.09 2.92 -14.10
CA GLY A 17 23.19 3.66 -14.76
C GLY A 17 22.83 4.17 -16.16
N ALA A 18 21.95 3.47 -16.87
CA ALA A 18 21.43 3.90 -18.17
C ALA A 18 20.71 5.25 -18.09
N LEU A 19 19.99 5.57 -16.99
CA LEU A 19 19.27 6.83 -16.82
C LEU A 19 20.18 8.05 -17.00
N PHE A 20 21.40 7.99 -16.48
CA PHE A 20 22.40 9.06 -16.62
C PHE A 20 22.92 9.18 -18.06
N LYS A 21 23.08 8.04 -18.75
CA LYS A 21 23.56 8.03 -20.15
C LYS A 21 22.52 8.53 -21.14
N ILE A 22 21.23 8.29 -20.87
CA ILE A 22 20.11 8.75 -21.71
C ILE A 22 19.47 10.05 -21.21
N ARG A 23 20.05 10.71 -20.23
CA ARG A 23 19.49 11.89 -19.54
C ARG A 23 18.97 12.95 -20.51
N ASN A 24 19.73 13.25 -21.56
CA ASN A 24 19.34 14.22 -22.58
C ASN A 24 18.09 13.82 -23.37
N LEU A 25 17.70 12.54 -23.35
CA LEU A 25 16.49 12.01 -24.00
C LEU A 25 15.26 12.03 -23.08
N LEU A 26 15.43 12.15 -21.76
CA LEU A 26 14.34 12.13 -20.78
C LEU A 26 13.47 13.39 -20.82
N GLY A 27 13.96 14.48 -21.43
CA GLY A 27 13.24 15.75 -21.47
C GLY A 27 13.19 16.45 -20.10
N LYS A 28 12.15 17.27 -19.90
CA LYS A 28 11.94 18.04 -18.64
C LYS A 28 10.68 17.60 -17.86
N GLU A 29 9.87 16.77 -18.48
CA GLU A 29 8.63 16.27 -17.86
C GLU A 29 8.92 15.01 -17.03
N PRO A 30 8.14 14.74 -15.98
CA PRO A 30 8.23 13.49 -15.25
C PRO A 30 8.05 12.29 -16.18
N PHE A 31 8.84 11.26 -15.98
CA PHE A 31 8.79 10.02 -16.76
C PHE A 31 8.41 8.83 -15.88
N LEU A 32 7.84 7.81 -16.50
CA LEU A 32 7.51 6.54 -15.87
C LEU A 32 8.69 5.58 -16.02
N LEU A 33 9.22 5.11 -14.89
CA LEU A 33 10.26 4.09 -14.83
C LEU A 33 9.65 2.76 -14.39
N LEU A 34 9.86 1.72 -15.18
CA LEU A 34 9.26 0.41 -14.98
C LEU A 34 10.34 -0.68 -14.96
N ASN A 35 10.23 -1.62 -14.03
CA ASN A 35 11.05 -2.82 -14.03
C ASN A 35 10.58 -3.78 -15.14
N ALA A 36 11.50 -4.29 -15.95
CA ALA A 36 11.18 -5.14 -17.10
C ALA A 36 10.77 -6.57 -16.72
N ASP A 37 11.04 -7.01 -15.51
CA ASP A 37 10.75 -8.33 -14.96
C ASP A 37 9.49 -8.36 -14.10
N ALA A 38 8.66 -7.33 -14.17
CA ALA A 38 7.39 -7.25 -13.47
C ALA A 38 6.20 -7.32 -14.44
N MET A 39 5.19 -8.12 -14.08
CA MET A 39 3.87 -8.04 -14.68
C MET A 39 3.02 -7.05 -13.88
N PHE A 40 2.44 -6.09 -14.57
CA PHE A 40 1.59 -5.09 -13.94
C PHE A 40 0.39 -4.74 -14.81
N GLU A 41 -0.71 -4.35 -14.16
CA GLU A 41 -1.91 -3.81 -14.78
C GLU A 41 -2.40 -2.67 -13.87
N VAL A 42 -2.02 -1.43 -14.23
CA VAL A 42 -2.15 -0.23 -13.38
C VAL A 42 -2.77 0.92 -14.17
N ASP A 43 -3.70 1.63 -13.56
CA ASP A 43 -4.19 2.92 -14.08
C ASP A 43 -3.16 4.03 -13.81
N PHE A 44 -2.16 4.14 -14.69
CA PHE A 44 -1.12 5.18 -14.58
C PHE A 44 -1.66 6.61 -14.62
N ASN A 45 -2.88 6.86 -15.15
CA ASN A 45 -3.47 8.19 -15.11
C ASN A 45 -3.81 8.60 -13.67
N ARG A 46 -4.27 7.66 -12.83
CA ARG A 46 -4.50 7.91 -11.39
C ARG A 46 -3.19 8.20 -10.66
N MET A 47 -2.15 7.41 -10.92
CA MET A 47 -0.82 7.61 -10.33
C MET A 47 -0.21 8.95 -10.76
N LEU A 48 -0.30 9.32 -12.05
CA LEU A 48 0.18 10.60 -12.56
C LEU A 48 -0.61 11.78 -11.99
N LYS A 49 -1.92 11.62 -11.83
CA LYS A 49 -2.77 12.64 -11.17
C LYS A 49 -2.31 12.87 -9.73
N PHE A 50 -2.11 11.79 -8.96
CA PHE A 50 -1.57 11.86 -7.59
C PHE A 50 -0.23 12.59 -7.56
N HIS A 51 0.72 12.20 -8.43
CA HIS A 51 2.04 12.82 -8.55
C HIS A 51 1.95 14.35 -8.74
N LYS A 52 1.08 14.81 -9.67
CA LYS A 52 0.90 16.23 -9.97
C LYS A 52 0.20 16.99 -8.85
N GLU A 53 -0.86 16.43 -8.27
CA GLU A 53 -1.65 17.07 -7.20
C GLU A 53 -0.80 17.28 -5.94
N HIS A 54 0.12 16.36 -5.63
CA HIS A 54 1.01 16.46 -4.48
C HIS A 54 2.35 17.14 -4.81
N LYS A 55 2.57 17.58 -6.06
CA LYS A 55 3.81 18.19 -6.53
C LYS A 55 5.04 17.36 -6.18
N ALA A 56 4.93 16.05 -6.29
CA ALA A 56 6.00 15.13 -6.01
C ALA A 56 7.11 15.25 -7.07
N LEU A 57 8.36 15.02 -6.67
CA LEU A 57 9.47 14.79 -7.62
C LEU A 57 9.66 13.31 -7.88
N VAL A 58 9.31 12.46 -6.90
CA VAL A 58 9.29 11.01 -7.07
C VAL A 58 7.98 10.47 -6.48
N THR A 59 7.30 9.62 -7.23
CA THR A 59 6.18 8.82 -6.73
C THR A 59 6.50 7.35 -6.87
N LEU A 60 6.55 6.66 -5.75
CA LEU A 60 6.70 5.21 -5.71
C LEU A 60 5.33 4.56 -5.78
N PHE A 61 5.15 3.57 -6.66
CA PHE A 61 4.02 2.67 -6.55
C PHE A 61 4.29 1.71 -5.40
N THR A 62 3.42 1.73 -4.40
CA THR A 62 3.53 0.88 -3.22
C THR A 62 2.27 0.04 -3.05
N HIS A 63 2.43 -1.19 -2.58
CA HIS A 63 1.33 -2.12 -2.38
C HIS A 63 1.58 -3.04 -1.18
N PRO A 64 0.53 -3.61 -0.57
CA PRO A 64 0.70 -4.71 0.37
C PRO A 64 1.05 -6.00 -0.38
N ASN A 65 1.84 -6.87 0.25
CA ASN A 65 2.12 -8.18 -0.31
C ASN A 65 2.08 -9.30 0.74
N SER A 66 2.17 -10.55 0.28
CA SER A 66 2.11 -11.74 1.14
C SER A 66 3.42 -12.08 1.84
N HIS A 67 4.50 -11.33 1.59
CA HIS A 67 5.83 -11.57 2.18
C HIS A 67 6.58 -10.24 2.45
N PRO A 68 5.96 -9.34 3.24
CA PRO A 68 6.56 -8.03 3.50
C PRO A 68 7.88 -8.13 4.27
N TYR A 69 8.08 -9.22 4.99
CA TYR A 69 9.26 -9.46 5.81
C TYR A 69 10.57 -9.61 5.01
N ASP A 70 10.49 -9.98 3.72
CA ASP A 70 11.66 -10.10 2.84
C ASP A 70 11.69 -9.11 1.66
N SER A 71 10.76 -8.17 1.64
CA SER A 71 10.62 -7.12 0.63
C SER A 71 11.22 -5.79 1.11
N GLY A 72 11.47 -4.85 0.20
CA GLY A 72 11.84 -3.48 0.53
C GLY A 72 10.64 -2.74 1.16
N LEU A 73 10.69 -2.52 2.47
CA LEU A 73 9.62 -1.88 3.23
C LEU A 73 9.73 -0.36 3.13
N ILE A 74 8.62 0.30 2.83
CA ILE A 74 8.55 1.76 2.74
C ILE A 74 7.80 2.31 3.95
N VAL A 75 8.49 3.14 4.73
CA VAL A 75 7.90 3.90 5.85
C VAL A 75 7.54 5.29 5.34
N ALA A 76 6.29 5.67 5.48
CA ALA A 76 5.81 6.99 5.11
C ALA A 76 4.85 7.53 6.17
N ASN A 77 4.78 8.86 6.27
CA ASN A 77 3.88 9.55 7.17
C ASN A 77 2.43 9.64 6.62
N GLU A 78 1.54 10.28 7.36
CA GLU A 78 0.12 10.45 7.01
C GLU A 78 -0.12 11.21 5.70
N LYS A 79 0.86 12.01 5.24
CA LYS A 79 0.82 12.72 3.95
C LYS A 79 1.42 11.88 2.82
N SER A 80 1.65 10.59 3.03
CA SER A 80 2.30 9.66 2.10
C SER A 80 3.75 10.04 1.75
N ILE A 81 4.39 10.94 2.48
CA ILE A 81 5.79 11.29 2.28
C ILE A 81 6.67 10.15 2.81
N VAL A 82 7.57 9.65 1.97
CA VAL A 82 8.51 8.58 2.33
C VAL A 82 9.55 9.12 3.30
N GLU A 83 9.61 8.53 4.48
CA GLU A 83 10.56 8.87 5.53
C GLU A 83 11.75 7.92 5.55
N GLU A 84 11.49 6.60 5.38
CA GLU A 84 12.52 5.57 5.38
C GLU A 84 12.24 4.51 4.30
N TRP A 85 13.32 3.93 3.83
CA TRP A 85 13.32 2.75 2.96
C TRP A 85 14.17 1.67 3.61
N LEU A 86 13.51 0.62 4.11
CA LEU A 86 14.15 -0.47 4.83
C LEU A 86 14.34 -1.67 3.91
N THR A 87 15.58 -1.99 3.62
CA THR A 87 15.96 -3.20 2.88
C THR A 87 15.98 -4.42 3.80
N LYS A 88 16.32 -5.59 3.26
CA LYS A 88 16.44 -6.82 4.07
C LYS A 88 17.55 -6.72 5.12
N GLU A 89 18.59 -5.94 4.84
CA GLU A 89 19.77 -5.79 5.68
C GLU A 89 19.58 -4.74 6.79
N ASP A 90 18.55 -3.90 6.67
CA ASP A 90 18.26 -2.87 7.66
C ASP A 90 17.47 -3.44 8.84
N ALA A 91 17.70 -2.90 10.03
CA ALA A 91 16.89 -3.21 11.19
C ALA A 91 15.44 -2.75 10.97
N ARG A 92 14.49 -3.65 11.14
CA ARG A 92 13.07 -3.35 10.95
C ARG A 92 12.40 -3.12 12.30
N PRO A 93 11.41 -2.20 12.36
CA PRO A 93 10.56 -2.11 13.55
C PRO A 93 9.81 -3.43 13.77
N GLN A 94 9.47 -3.73 15.00
CA GLN A 94 8.72 -4.94 15.35
C GLN A 94 7.35 -4.97 14.63
N TRP A 95 6.68 -3.84 14.57
CA TRP A 95 5.38 -3.68 13.93
C TRP A 95 5.47 -2.63 12.82
N TYR A 96 4.99 -2.97 11.64
CA TYR A 96 5.08 -2.12 10.47
C TYR A 96 3.85 -2.26 9.56
N LYS A 97 3.53 -1.20 8.84
CA LYS A 97 2.55 -1.24 7.78
C LYS A 97 3.08 -2.08 6.62
N ASN A 98 2.26 -2.99 6.10
CA ASN A 98 2.59 -3.80 4.93
C ASN A 98 2.56 -2.94 3.66
N ARG A 99 3.65 -2.21 3.44
CA ARG A 99 3.82 -1.29 2.32
C ARG A 99 5.18 -1.53 1.69
N VAL A 100 5.20 -2.12 0.49
CA VAL A 100 6.43 -2.45 -0.22
C VAL A 100 6.51 -1.74 -1.56
N ASN A 101 7.75 -1.47 -2.02
CA ASN A 101 8.00 -0.91 -3.33
C ASN A 101 7.72 -1.95 -4.43
N ALA A 102 6.95 -1.56 -5.45
CA ALA A 102 6.56 -2.43 -6.56
C ALA A 102 7.48 -2.33 -7.79
N GLY A 103 8.51 -1.46 -7.76
CA GLY A 103 9.40 -1.26 -8.91
C GLY A 103 8.79 -0.42 -10.05
N LEU A 104 7.71 0.31 -9.78
CA LEU A 104 7.08 1.24 -10.70
C LEU A 104 7.19 2.65 -10.10
N HIS A 105 7.72 3.61 -10.87
CA HIS A 105 8.02 4.94 -10.34
C HIS A 105 7.68 6.03 -11.36
N ILE A 106 7.17 7.17 -10.89
CA ILE A 106 7.17 8.42 -11.65
C ILE A 106 8.29 9.29 -11.09
N ILE A 107 9.20 9.72 -11.93
CA ILE A 107 10.41 10.45 -11.54
C ILE A 107 10.51 11.73 -12.35
N ASP A 108 10.67 12.87 -11.67
CA ASP A 108 11.06 14.13 -12.30
C ASP A 108 12.56 14.07 -12.64
N PRO A 109 12.98 14.39 -13.89
CA PRO A 109 14.39 14.30 -14.29
C PRO A 109 15.34 15.13 -13.42
N SER A 110 14.86 16.22 -12.80
CA SER A 110 15.66 17.07 -11.91
C SER A 110 16.18 16.34 -10.67
N VAL A 111 15.57 15.21 -10.32
CA VAL A 111 16.05 14.36 -9.21
C VAL A 111 17.47 13.86 -9.45
N LEU A 112 17.84 13.60 -10.71
CA LEU A 112 19.19 13.16 -11.05
C LEU A 112 20.25 14.22 -10.71
N ASP A 113 19.90 15.53 -10.74
CA ASP A 113 20.78 16.63 -10.35
C ASP A 113 21.01 16.73 -8.84
N MET A 114 20.12 16.14 -8.05
CA MET A 114 20.15 16.20 -6.59
C MET A 114 21.07 15.12 -5.97
N LEU A 115 21.59 14.21 -6.79
CA LEU A 115 22.37 13.05 -6.36
C LEU A 115 23.87 13.31 -6.46
N SER A 116 24.61 12.80 -5.49
CA SER A 116 26.08 12.88 -5.49
C SER A 116 26.70 11.73 -6.29
N ILE A 117 26.26 11.56 -7.57
CA ILE A 117 26.77 10.53 -8.49
C ILE A 117 27.59 11.22 -9.57
N ASN A 118 28.84 10.77 -9.71
CA ASN A 118 29.70 11.25 -10.80
C ASN A 118 29.36 10.49 -12.09
N GLU A 119 28.62 11.12 -13.01
CA GLU A 119 28.16 10.52 -14.27
C GLU A 119 29.31 10.04 -15.16
N ASP A 120 30.48 10.71 -15.09
CA ASP A 120 31.65 10.35 -15.87
C ASP A 120 32.29 9.04 -15.43
N ASP A 121 32.08 8.64 -14.18
CA ASP A 121 32.62 7.37 -13.66
C ASP A 121 31.76 6.16 -14.00
N ILE A 122 30.47 6.38 -14.33
CA ILE A 122 29.53 5.28 -14.62
C ILE A 122 30.01 4.48 -15.84
N GLY A 123 30.22 3.16 -15.62
CA GLY A 123 30.75 2.24 -16.62
C GLY A 123 32.27 2.23 -16.74
N ARG A 124 32.99 3.06 -15.99
CA ARG A 124 34.46 2.98 -15.92
C ARG A 124 34.90 1.93 -14.91
N GLU A 125 36.05 1.35 -15.17
CA GLU A 125 36.73 0.48 -14.21
C GLU A 125 37.57 1.34 -13.27
N ILE A 126 37.25 1.35 -11.97
CA ILE A 126 37.97 2.05 -10.92
C ILE A 126 38.34 1.01 -9.85
N ASN A 127 39.63 0.88 -9.57
CA ASN A 127 40.16 -0.10 -8.61
C ASN A 127 39.71 -1.55 -8.90
N GLY A 128 39.70 -1.94 -10.19
CA GLY A 128 39.32 -3.30 -10.62
C GLY A 128 37.85 -3.61 -10.60
N LYS A 129 36.98 -2.58 -10.40
CA LYS A 129 35.52 -2.74 -10.40
C LYS A 129 34.86 -1.74 -11.34
N VAL A 130 33.89 -2.22 -12.12
CA VAL A 130 33.05 -1.34 -12.95
C VAL A 130 32.10 -0.56 -12.04
N VAL A 131 32.08 0.76 -12.19
CA VAL A 131 31.14 1.63 -11.48
C VAL A 131 29.72 1.42 -12.05
N LYS A 132 28.81 0.99 -11.20
CA LYS A 132 27.40 0.72 -11.50
C LYS A 132 26.53 1.59 -10.63
N VAL A 133 25.31 1.89 -11.09
CA VAL A 133 24.32 2.64 -10.30
C VAL A 133 23.14 1.72 -9.97
N ASP A 134 22.84 1.64 -8.70
CA ASP A 134 21.67 0.94 -8.16
C ASP A 134 20.55 1.95 -7.87
N LEU A 135 19.36 1.69 -8.45
CA LEU A 135 18.20 2.57 -8.33
C LEU A 135 17.79 2.79 -6.88
N ASP A 136 17.62 1.68 -6.15
CA ASP A 136 17.08 1.73 -4.80
C ASP A 136 18.08 2.35 -3.82
N ARG A 137 19.33 1.90 -3.87
CA ARG A 137 20.36 2.27 -2.89
C ARG A 137 20.97 3.65 -3.14
N GLN A 138 21.20 4.01 -4.41
CA GLN A 138 21.96 5.20 -4.77
C GLN A 138 21.09 6.36 -5.28
N ILE A 139 19.87 6.08 -5.75
CA ILE A 139 18.93 7.12 -6.23
C ILE A 139 17.81 7.31 -5.23
N LEU A 140 16.99 6.29 -4.94
CA LEU A 140 15.75 6.47 -4.20
C LEU A 140 15.97 6.55 -2.67
N LYS A 141 16.73 5.64 -2.07
CA LYS A 141 16.99 5.65 -0.62
C LYS A 141 17.60 6.97 -0.11
N PRO A 142 18.55 7.63 -0.81
CA PRO A 142 19.06 8.95 -0.40
C PRO A 142 18.04 10.09 -0.43
N LEU A 143 16.88 9.90 -1.06
CA LEU A 143 15.80 10.89 -1.15
C LEU A 143 14.77 10.76 0.00
N CYS A 144 14.84 9.70 0.80
CA CYS A 144 13.99 9.53 1.97
C CYS A 144 14.12 10.71 2.94
N GLY A 145 13.02 11.11 3.56
CA GLY A 145 12.96 12.22 4.53
C GLY A 145 13.11 13.62 3.94
N LYS A 146 13.28 13.77 2.61
CA LYS A 146 13.44 15.08 1.97
C LYS A 146 12.13 15.78 1.59
N GLY A 147 10.98 15.11 1.77
CA GLY A 147 9.66 15.71 1.64
C GLY A 147 9.04 15.71 0.24
N PHE A 148 9.73 15.26 -0.80
CA PHE A 148 9.27 15.29 -2.20
C PHE A 148 9.14 13.90 -2.85
N MET A 149 9.46 12.84 -2.12
CA MET A 149 9.21 11.46 -2.54
C MET A 149 7.99 10.91 -1.79
N LEU A 150 6.99 10.45 -2.53
CA LEU A 150 5.70 10.02 -2.00
C LEU A 150 5.37 8.58 -2.38
N CYS A 151 4.60 7.91 -1.53
CA CYS A 151 3.98 6.62 -1.81
C CYS A 151 2.63 6.81 -2.48
N TYR A 152 2.39 6.16 -3.58
CA TYR A 152 1.08 5.92 -4.16
C TYR A 152 0.67 4.49 -3.80
N ASP A 153 -0.07 4.35 -2.67
CA ASP A 153 -0.58 3.05 -2.23
C ASP A 153 -1.70 2.60 -3.15
N SER A 154 -1.55 1.45 -3.80
CA SER A 154 -2.57 0.90 -4.69
C SER A 154 -2.65 -0.62 -4.59
N PRO A 155 -3.87 -1.22 -4.61
CA PRO A 155 -4.07 -2.65 -4.63
C PRO A 155 -3.97 -3.25 -6.05
N GLU A 156 -3.62 -2.45 -7.05
CA GLU A 156 -3.52 -2.88 -8.45
C GLU A 156 -2.47 -3.97 -8.63
N TYR A 157 -2.60 -4.72 -9.71
CA TYR A 157 -1.78 -5.89 -9.92
C TYR A 157 -0.34 -5.53 -10.28
N VAL A 158 0.59 -5.92 -9.42
CA VAL A 158 2.03 -5.90 -9.70
C VAL A 158 2.65 -7.15 -9.11
N LYS A 159 3.32 -7.95 -9.92
CA LYS A 159 4.08 -9.13 -9.47
C LYS A 159 5.37 -9.28 -10.26
N ASP A 160 6.45 -9.55 -9.56
CA ASP A 160 7.74 -9.94 -10.12
C ASP A 160 7.66 -11.33 -10.81
N MET A 161 8.33 -11.47 -11.94
CA MET A 161 8.42 -12.69 -12.74
C MET A 161 9.85 -13.23 -12.83
N GLY A 162 10.76 -12.81 -11.96
CA GLY A 162 12.19 -13.12 -12.02
C GLY A 162 12.57 -14.56 -11.73
N THR A 163 11.62 -15.45 -11.34
CA THR A 163 11.84 -16.89 -11.20
C THR A 163 10.79 -17.71 -11.97
N PRO A 164 11.09 -18.96 -12.37
CA PRO A 164 10.11 -19.81 -13.05
C PRO A 164 8.80 -19.97 -12.26
N GLU A 165 8.88 -20.12 -10.95
CA GLU A 165 7.70 -20.30 -10.08
C GLU A 165 6.83 -19.04 -10.10
N ARG A 166 7.44 -17.85 -10.02
CA ARG A 166 6.74 -16.55 -10.09
C ARG A 166 6.14 -16.34 -11.47
N TYR A 167 6.87 -16.67 -12.53
CA TYR A 167 6.37 -16.60 -13.90
C TYR A 167 5.10 -17.44 -14.08
N TYR A 168 5.12 -18.73 -13.66
CA TYR A 168 3.94 -19.59 -13.77
C TYR A 168 2.77 -19.13 -12.89
N ALA A 169 3.05 -18.54 -11.72
CA ALA A 169 2.01 -17.95 -10.88
C ALA A 169 1.33 -16.78 -11.59
N VAL A 170 2.10 -15.88 -12.20
CA VAL A 170 1.59 -14.74 -12.98
C VAL A 170 0.83 -15.21 -14.22
N GLU A 171 1.34 -16.22 -14.94
CA GLU A 171 0.65 -16.81 -16.09
C GLU A 171 -0.73 -17.37 -15.70
N ASN A 172 -0.81 -18.04 -14.54
CA ASN A 172 -2.07 -18.55 -14.00
C ASN A 172 -3.04 -17.42 -13.61
N ASP A 173 -2.55 -16.35 -12.98
CA ASP A 173 -3.35 -15.18 -12.65
C ASP A 173 -3.89 -14.50 -13.91
N TYR A 174 -3.06 -14.39 -14.94
CA TYR A 174 -3.46 -13.85 -16.25
C TYR A 174 -4.57 -14.68 -16.89
N LYS A 175 -4.39 -16.02 -16.94
CA LYS A 175 -5.39 -16.96 -17.49
C LYS A 175 -6.72 -16.91 -16.73
N LYS A 176 -6.70 -16.61 -15.44
CA LYS A 176 -7.88 -16.46 -14.59
C LYS A 176 -8.51 -15.07 -14.67
N GLY A 177 -7.92 -14.12 -15.41
CA GLY A 177 -8.39 -12.75 -15.51
C GLY A 177 -8.16 -11.89 -14.27
N ILE A 178 -7.37 -12.37 -13.28
CA ILE A 178 -7.08 -11.63 -12.04
C ILE A 178 -6.26 -10.38 -12.33
N VAL A 179 -5.34 -10.45 -13.29
CA VAL A 179 -4.47 -9.34 -13.69
C VAL A 179 -5.31 -8.13 -14.08
N SER A 180 -6.19 -8.29 -15.08
CA SER A 180 -7.03 -7.19 -15.58
C SER A 180 -8.14 -6.79 -14.59
N ALA A 181 -8.62 -7.71 -13.76
CA ALA A 181 -9.65 -7.42 -12.77
C ALA A 181 -9.17 -6.41 -11.70
N LYS A 182 -7.89 -6.41 -11.36
CA LYS A 182 -7.32 -5.51 -10.34
C LYS A 182 -6.98 -4.10 -10.82
N ASN A 183 -7.12 -3.77 -12.12
CA ASN A 183 -6.92 -2.40 -12.60
C ASN A 183 -8.04 -1.48 -12.09
N LEU A 184 -7.69 -0.37 -11.43
CA LEU A 184 -8.65 0.56 -10.83
C LEU A 184 -9.47 1.38 -11.85
N ALA A 185 -9.16 1.31 -13.14
CA ALA A 185 -10.06 1.80 -14.18
C ALA A 185 -11.34 0.95 -14.28
N ASN A 186 -11.28 -0.33 -13.85
CA ASN A 186 -12.40 -1.25 -13.78
C ASN A 186 -13.07 -1.20 -12.39
N LYS A 187 -14.35 -1.59 -12.33
CA LYS A 187 -15.05 -1.73 -11.05
C LYS A 187 -14.44 -2.89 -10.25
N GLN A 188 -14.01 -2.58 -9.03
CA GLN A 188 -13.46 -3.56 -8.10
C GLN A 188 -14.58 -4.21 -7.29
N LYS A 189 -14.30 -5.39 -6.74
CA LYS A 189 -15.13 -6.06 -5.75
C LYS A 189 -14.37 -6.13 -4.44
N ALA A 190 -15.05 -5.98 -3.31
CA ALA A 190 -14.40 -6.01 -2.00
C ALA A 190 -15.10 -6.94 -1.02
N VAL A 191 -14.31 -7.50 -0.11
CA VAL A 191 -14.79 -8.03 1.15
C VAL A 191 -14.37 -7.02 2.22
N PHE A 192 -15.35 -6.29 2.74
CA PHE A 192 -15.18 -5.41 3.89
C PHE A 192 -15.23 -6.24 5.15
N LEU A 193 -14.24 -6.10 6.02
CA LEU A 193 -14.15 -6.80 7.30
C LEU A 193 -14.23 -5.79 8.45
N ASP A 194 -15.01 -6.07 9.48
CA ASP A 194 -14.76 -5.40 10.76
C ASP A 194 -13.43 -5.90 11.33
N ARG A 195 -12.90 -5.20 12.33
CA ARG A 195 -11.64 -5.57 12.99
C ARG A 195 -11.89 -6.38 14.25
N ASP A 196 -12.51 -5.75 15.24
CA ASP A 196 -12.69 -6.31 16.57
C ASP A 196 -13.81 -7.36 16.58
N GLY A 197 -13.49 -8.61 16.93
CA GLY A 197 -14.42 -9.75 16.84
C GLY A 197 -14.49 -10.42 15.46
N THR A 198 -13.81 -9.85 14.45
CA THR A 198 -13.77 -10.39 13.08
C THR A 198 -12.36 -10.76 12.65
N ILE A 199 -11.38 -9.87 12.83
CA ILE A 199 -9.97 -10.12 12.54
C ILE A 199 -9.21 -10.45 13.82
N ASN A 200 -9.43 -9.69 14.89
CA ASN A 200 -8.84 -9.96 16.20
C ASN A 200 -9.89 -10.36 17.22
N VAL A 201 -9.43 -11.10 18.21
CA VAL A 201 -10.25 -11.52 19.35
C VAL A 201 -10.89 -10.30 20.00
N TYR A 202 -12.21 -10.36 20.18
CA TYR A 202 -12.96 -9.27 20.83
C TYR A 202 -12.60 -9.17 22.32
N LYS A 203 -12.05 -8.03 22.71
CA LYS A 203 -11.68 -7.72 24.12
C LYS A 203 -12.37 -6.43 24.61
N GLY A 204 -13.51 -6.09 24.02
CA GLY A 204 -14.18 -4.81 24.25
C GLY A 204 -13.45 -3.68 23.53
N PHE A 205 -13.09 -2.63 24.26
CA PHE A 205 -12.32 -1.52 23.69
C PHE A 205 -10.84 -1.79 23.83
N LEU A 206 -10.20 -2.20 22.73
CA LEU A 206 -8.76 -2.47 22.69
C LEU A 206 -7.98 -1.17 22.89
N ARG A 207 -7.16 -1.09 23.95
CA ARG A 207 -6.39 0.10 24.33
C ARG A 207 -4.90 -0.14 24.29
N ASP A 208 -4.47 -1.39 24.47
CA ASP A 208 -3.07 -1.77 24.51
C ASP A 208 -2.73 -2.66 23.31
N ILE A 209 -1.58 -2.40 22.70
CA ILE A 209 -1.06 -3.20 21.61
C ILE A 209 -0.83 -4.67 22.03
N ASP A 210 -0.48 -4.90 23.29
CA ASP A 210 -0.21 -6.26 23.79
C ASP A 210 -1.49 -7.10 23.86
N GLU A 211 -2.66 -6.49 24.00
CA GLU A 211 -3.96 -7.15 23.98
C GLU A 211 -4.41 -7.61 22.59
N PHE A 212 -3.76 -7.10 21.50
CA PHE A 212 -4.13 -7.46 20.14
C PHE A 212 -3.67 -8.89 19.81
N GLU A 213 -4.63 -9.73 19.44
CA GLU A 213 -4.47 -11.14 19.11
C GLU A 213 -5.33 -11.50 17.90
N LEU A 214 -4.76 -12.08 16.84
CA LEU A 214 -5.53 -12.55 15.68
C LEU A 214 -6.44 -13.71 16.05
N ILE A 215 -7.63 -13.76 15.45
CA ILE A 215 -8.51 -14.93 15.55
C ILE A 215 -7.88 -16.08 14.76
N ASP A 216 -7.91 -17.29 15.33
CA ASP A 216 -7.42 -18.49 14.67
C ASP A 216 -8.05 -18.68 13.29
N GLY A 217 -7.21 -18.89 12.27
CA GLY A 217 -7.64 -19.12 10.90
C GLY A 217 -8.01 -17.85 10.11
N VAL A 218 -8.00 -16.65 10.74
CA VAL A 218 -8.34 -15.41 10.03
C VAL A 218 -7.36 -15.10 8.90
N ALA A 219 -6.06 -15.35 9.09
CA ALA A 219 -5.06 -15.17 8.04
C ALA A 219 -5.34 -16.07 6.83
N ASP A 220 -5.75 -17.33 7.05
CA ASP A 220 -6.14 -18.24 5.96
C ASP A 220 -7.40 -17.77 5.23
N ALA A 221 -8.37 -17.20 5.95
CA ALA A 221 -9.55 -16.60 5.34
C ALA A 221 -9.19 -15.41 4.47
N ILE A 222 -8.35 -14.51 4.97
CA ILE A 222 -7.87 -13.32 4.23
C ILE A 222 -7.04 -13.75 3.00
N LYS A 223 -6.17 -14.76 3.10
CA LYS A 223 -5.46 -15.32 1.92
C LYS A 223 -6.42 -15.79 0.82
N LYS A 224 -7.55 -16.39 1.18
CA LYS A 224 -8.58 -16.77 0.20
C LYS A 224 -9.16 -15.55 -0.49
N ILE A 225 -9.40 -14.46 0.24
CA ILE A 225 -9.85 -13.18 -0.33
C ILE A 225 -8.76 -12.63 -1.27
N ASN A 226 -7.50 -12.55 -0.83
CA ASN A 226 -6.38 -12.05 -1.63
C ASN A 226 -6.22 -12.81 -2.97
N ASN A 227 -6.53 -14.11 -2.98
CA ASN A 227 -6.42 -14.98 -4.16
C ASN A 227 -7.71 -15.06 -5.00
N SER A 228 -8.80 -14.39 -4.59
CA SER A 228 -10.10 -14.45 -5.27
C SER A 228 -10.36 -13.31 -6.25
N GLY A 229 -9.47 -12.30 -6.31
CA GLY A 229 -9.69 -11.07 -7.08
C GLY A 229 -10.54 -10.03 -6.36
N TYR A 230 -11.00 -10.28 -5.13
CA TYR A 230 -11.61 -9.29 -4.26
C TYR A 230 -10.54 -8.49 -3.50
N LEU A 231 -10.82 -7.22 -3.24
CA LEU A 231 -10.04 -6.43 -2.29
C LEU A 231 -10.42 -6.82 -0.86
N CYS A 232 -9.45 -6.92 0.02
CA CYS A 232 -9.64 -7.09 1.46
C CYS A 232 -9.55 -5.75 2.16
N ILE A 233 -10.65 -5.22 2.66
CA ILE A 233 -10.71 -3.87 3.22
C ILE A 233 -11.25 -3.92 4.65
N VAL A 234 -10.49 -3.36 5.59
CA VAL A 234 -10.92 -3.23 6.98
C VAL A 234 -11.71 -1.95 7.19
N VAL A 235 -12.87 -2.05 7.85
CA VAL A 235 -13.75 -0.92 8.22
C VAL A 235 -14.16 -1.05 9.68
N THR A 236 -13.59 -0.24 10.58
CA THR A 236 -13.72 -0.42 12.02
C THR A 236 -14.11 0.85 12.78
N ASN A 237 -14.94 0.72 13.82
CA ASN A 237 -15.26 1.80 14.75
C ASN A 237 -14.24 1.82 15.89
N GLN A 238 -13.50 2.92 16.05
CA GLN A 238 -12.48 3.07 17.08
C GLN A 238 -12.78 4.26 18.02
N PRO A 239 -13.85 4.17 18.84
CA PRO A 239 -14.28 5.27 19.71
C PRO A 239 -13.32 5.58 20.84
N VAL A 240 -12.33 4.71 21.09
CA VAL A 240 -11.29 4.88 22.10
C VAL A 240 -10.52 6.19 21.90
N ILE A 241 -10.36 6.65 20.65
CA ILE A 241 -9.75 7.96 20.33
C ILE A 241 -10.64 9.09 20.88
N ALA A 242 -11.93 9.12 20.50
CA ALA A 242 -12.85 10.16 20.99
C ALA A 242 -13.03 10.17 22.51
N ARG A 243 -12.76 9.06 23.18
CA ARG A 243 -12.81 8.93 24.64
C ARG A 243 -11.52 9.37 25.31
N GLY A 244 -10.46 9.67 24.54
CA GLY A 244 -9.13 10.01 25.08
C GLY A 244 -8.41 8.83 25.71
N GLU A 245 -8.84 7.59 25.44
CA GLU A 245 -8.29 6.36 26.01
C GLU A 245 -7.05 5.86 25.23
N VAL A 246 -6.97 6.22 23.93
CA VAL A 246 -5.90 5.83 23.00
C VAL A 246 -5.57 7.02 22.10
N THR A 247 -4.29 7.27 21.80
CA THR A 247 -3.89 8.27 20.80
C THR A 247 -3.95 7.71 19.39
N TYR A 248 -3.86 8.59 18.37
CA TYR A 248 -3.79 8.15 16.97
C TYR A 248 -2.55 7.29 16.71
N GLU A 249 -1.41 7.64 17.32
CA GLU A 249 -0.15 6.89 17.19
C GLU A 249 -0.26 5.49 17.83
N GLN A 250 -0.92 5.37 18.98
CA GLN A 250 -1.16 4.08 19.62
C GLN A 250 -2.08 3.19 18.77
N LEU A 251 -3.16 3.77 18.19
CA LEU A 251 -4.04 3.03 17.28
C LEU A 251 -3.30 2.61 16.01
N ASP A 252 -2.46 3.47 15.44
CA ASP A 252 -1.63 3.15 14.27
C ASP A 252 -0.67 1.98 14.57
N MET A 253 -0.09 1.93 15.77
CA MET A 253 0.75 0.81 16.20
C MET A 253 -0.03 -0.50 16.32
N ILE A 254 -1.29 -0.45 16.79
CA ILE A 254 -2.17 -1.63 16.81
C ILE A 254 -2.46 -2.11 15.39
N HIS A 255 -2.74 -1.20 14.46
CA HIS A 255 -2.95 -1.54 13.05
C HIS A 255 -1.69 -2.10 12.40
N LYS A 256 -0.51 -1.53 12.68
CA LYS A 256 0.78 -2.07 12.22
C LYS A 256 1.03 -3.48 12.74
N LYS A 257 0.69 -3.76 14.02
CA LYS A 257 0.77 -5.12 14.57
C LYS A 257 -0.13 -6.08 13.79
N MET A 258 -1.37 -5.69 13.51
CA MET A 258 -2.30 -6.48 12.69
C MET A 258 -1.71 -6.80 11.32
N GLU A 259 -1.25 -5.79 10.58
CA GLU A 259 -0.69 -5.96 9.25
C GLU A 259 0.59 -6.82 9.26
N THR A 260 1.46 -6.64 10.28
CA THR A 260 2.67 -7.45 10.43
C THR A 260 2.34 -8.91 10.71
N LEU A 261 1.41 -9.19 11.64
CA LEU A 261 1.02 -10.58 11.95
C LEU A 261 0.35 -11.26 10.75
N LEU A 262 -0.56 -10.58 10.05
CA LEU A 262 -1.15 -11.11 8.83
C LEU A 262 -0.08 -11.39 7.76
N GLY A 263 0.89 -10.49 7.59
CA GLY A 263 1.98 -10.63 6.63
C GLY A 263 2.92 -11.80 6.94
N LEU A 264 3.16 -12.11 8.23
CA LEU A 264 3.93 -13.29 8.63
C LEU A 264 3.24 -14.59 8.22
N ASP A 265 1.91 -14.60 8.20
CA ASP A 265 1.10 -15.73 7.74
C ASP A 265 0.79 -15.67 6.22
N GLY A 266 1.34 -14.71 5.50
CA GLY A 266 1.15 -14.59 4.05
C GLY A 266 -0.17 -13.96 3.62
N ALA A 267 -0.88 -13.28 4.52
CA ALA A 267 -2.11 -12.53 4.27
C ALA A 267 -1.85 -11.02 4.27
N TYR A 268 -2.71 -10.26 3.59
CA TYR A 268 -2.62 -8.79 3.59
C TYR A 268 -3.98 -8.14 3.40
N ILE A 269 -4.08 -6.88 3.82
CA ILE A 269 -5.24 -6.02 3.58
C ILE A 269 -4.90 -4.98 2.52
N ASP A 270 -5.85 -4.69 1.64
CA ASP A 270 -5.69 -3.70 0.56
C ASP A 270 -6.02 -2.28 1.02
N GLY A 271 -6.79 -2.14 2.09
CA GLY A 271 -7.15 -0.84 2.68
C GLY A 271 -7.66 -0.96 4.11
N LEU A 272 -7.52 0.13 4.86
CA LEU A 272 -8.00 0.22 6.23
C LEU A 272 -8.65 1.58 6.46
N TYR A 273 -9.90 1.56 6.90
CA TYR A 273 -10.67 2.74 7.29
C TYR A 273 -11.17 2.58 8.71
N TYR A 274 -11.05 3.63 9.50
CA TYR A 274 -11.57 3.63 10.86
C TYR A 274 -12.30 4.91 11.19
N CYS A 275 -13.26 4.81 12.12
CA CYS A 275 -14.00 5.93 12.63
C CYS A 275 -13.56 6.23 14.08
N PRO A 276 -12.89 7.36 14.34
CA PRO A 276 -12.46 7.73 15.68
C PRO A 276 -13.58 8.36 16.53
N HIS A 277 -14.73 8.68 15.92
CA HIS A 277 -15.78 9.46 16.54
C HIS A 277 -16.69 8.65 17.48
N HIS A 278 -17.26 9.34 18.48
CA HIS A 278 -18.27 8.78 19.38
C HIS A 278 -19.30 9.86 19.76
N PRO A 279 -20.61 9.67 19.51
CA PRO A 279 -21.60 10.72 19.71
C PRO A 279 -21.89 11.05 21.19
N HIS A 280 -21.74 10.06 22.09
CA HIS A 280 -22.04 10.25 23.51
C HIS A 280 -20.87 10.91 24.24
N LYS A 281 -21.21 11.90 25.10
CA LYS A 281 -20.31 12.68 25.95
C LYS A 281 -20.27 12.09 27.36
N GLY A 282 -19.34 12.62 28.19
CA GLY A 282 -19.23 12.29 29.62
C GLY A 282 -18.16 11.28 29.97
N TYR A 283 -17.15 11.10 29.12
CA TYR A 283 -15.95 10.33 29.41
C TYR A 283 -14.84 11.24 29.89
N GLU A 284 -14.15 10.84 30.96
CA GLU A 284 -12.99 11.56 31.46
C GLU A 284 -11.86 11.56 30.39
N GLY A 285 -11.29 12.71 30.09
CA GLY A 285 -10.24 12.83 29.05
C GLY A 285 -10.75 12.82 27.61
N GLU A 286 -12.07 12.86 27.39
CA GLU A 286 -12.63 12.85 26.03
C GLU A 286 -12.16 14.03 25.17
N ILE A 287 -12.07 13.80 23.86
CA ILE A 287 -11.72 14.81 22.85
C ILE A 287 -13.03 15.41 22.30
N PRO A 288 -13.39 16.66 22.68
CA PRO A 288 -14.69 17.25 22.36
C PRO A 288 -14.98 17.31 20.85
N GLU A 289 -13.97 17.57 20.03
CA GLU A 289 -14.07 17.69 18.57
C GLU A 289 -14.47 16.38 17.89
N LEU A 290 -14.18 15.23 18.53
CA LEU A 290 -14.52 13.90 18.04
C LEU A 290 -15.86 13.38 18.60
N LYS A 291 -16.50 14.16 19.49
CA LYS A 291 -17.81 13.81 20.09
C LYS A 291 -18.95 14.27 19.19
N ILE A 292 -18.99 13.72 17.99
CA ILE A 292 -19.94 14.08 16.93
C ILE A 292 -20.69 12.87 16.38
N ASP A 293 -21.88 13.09 15.85
CA ASP A 293 -22.61 12.13 15.03
C ASP A 293 -22.13 12.22 13.57
N CYS A 294 -21.02 11.55 13.27
CA CYS A 294 -20.38 11.56 11.96
C CYS A 294 -21.08 10.63 10.96
N LYS A 295 -20.71 10.73 9.68
CA LYS A 295 -21.18 9.84 8.61
C LYS A 295 -20.41 8.53 8.50
N CYS A 296 -19.17 8.47 9.05
CA CYS A 296 -18.30 7.29 8.90
C CYS A 296 -18.58 6.18 9.92
N ARG A 297 -19.11 6.50 11.11
CA ARG A 297 -19.35 5.51 12.17
C ARG A 297 -20.44 4.52 11.79
N LYS A 298 -20.11 3.21 11.76
CA LYS A 298 -21.11 2.13 11.65
C LYS A 298 -22.14 2.25 12.80
N PRO A 299 -23.46 2.17 12.55
CA PRO A 299 -24.11 1.57 11.38
C PRO A 299 -24.25 2.44 10.13
N LYS A 300 -23.68 3.65 10.09
CA LYS A 300 -23.66 4.45 8.87
C LYS A 300 -22.61 3.93 7.89
N PRO A 301 -22.85 3.93 6.56
CA PRO A 301 -22.00 3.29 5.56
C PRO A 301 -20.83 4.16 5.08
N GLY A 302 -20.51 5.26 5.75
CA GLY A 302 -19.57 6.26 5.23
C GLY A 302 -18.16 5.72 4.95
N MET A 303 -17.63 4.78 5.76
CA MET A 303 -16.33 4.16 5.49
C MET A 303 -16.36 3.31 4.22
N LEU A 304 -17.47 2.61 3.94
CA LEU A 304 -17.64 1.83 2.71
C LEU A 304 -17.66 2.75 1.48
N TYR A 305 -18.34 3.91 1.58
CA TYR A 305 -18.35 4.91 0.50
C TYR A 305 -16.98 5.58 0.28
N MET A 306 -16.18 5.76 1.34
CA MET A 306 -14.80 6.22 1.20
C MET A 306 -13.99 5.22 0.38
N ALA A 307 -14.04 3.95 0.73
CA ALA A 307 -13.35 2.89 0.01
C ALA A 307 -13.86 2.73 -1.44
N GLU A 308 -15.18 2.84 -1.66
CA GLU A 308 -15.77 2.84 -3.00
C GLU A 308 -15.13 3.90 -3.90
N LYS A 309 -14.99 5.11 -3.39
CA LYS A 309 -14.40 6.22 -4.11
C LYS A 309 -12.90 6.01 -4.38
N ASP A 310 -12.17 5.56 -3.36
CA ASP A 310 -10.72 5.43 -3.43
C ASP A 310 -10.30 4.28 -4.37
N PHE A 311 -11.03 3.16 -4.34
CA PHE A 311 -10.70 1.94 -5.10
C PHE A 311 -11.68 1.61 -6.23
N ASN A 312 -12.58 2.52 -6.61
CA ASN A 312 -13.57 2.29 -7.68
C ASN A 312 -14.41 1.01 -7.45
N ILE A 313 -14.89 0.77 -6.23
CA ILE A 313 -15.58 -0.47 -5.86
C ILE A 313 -17.04 -0.48 -6.38
N SER A 314 -17.54 -1.67 -6.75
CA SER A 314 -18.97 -1.97 -6.90
C SER A 314 -19.48 -2.51 -5.58
N LEU A 315 -20.20 -1.70 -4.81
CA LEU A 315 -20.72 -2.10 -3.49
C LEU A 315 -21.74 -3.23 -3.61
N SER A 316 -22.58 -3.24 -4.66
CA SER A 316 -23.56 -4.30 -4.92
C SER A 316 -22.93 -5.68 -5.20
N ASP A 317 -21.68 -5.71 -5.67
CA ASP A 317 -20.92 -6.93 -5.92
C ASP A 317 -19.97 -7.28 -4.76
N SER A 318 -20.05 -6.54 -3.66
CA SER A 318 -19.17 -6.64 -2.51
C SER A 318 -19.85 -7.22 -1.28
N PHE A 319 -19.06 -7.62 -0.29
CA PHE A 319 -19.54 -8.18 0.97
C PHE A 319 -19.11 -7.29 2.14
N MET A 320 -19.97 -7.20 3.16
CA MET A 320 -19.61 -6.72 4.50
C MET A 320 -19.69 -7.89 5.46
N VAL A 321 -18.61 -8.16 6.19
CA VAL A 321 -18.49 -9.23 7.18
C VAL A 321 -18.16 -8.62 8.54
N GLY A 322 -18.89 -8.96 9.56
CA GLY A 322 -18.65 -8.49 10.92
C GLY A 322 -19.39 -9.33 11.95
N ASP A 323 -19.05 -9.12 13.23
CA ASP A 323 -19.65 -9.82 14.37
C ASP A 323 -20.82 -9.04 15.01
N GLY A 324 -21.05 -7.79 14.58
CA GLY A 324 -22.03 -6.90 15.16
C GLY A 324 -23.19 -6.51 14.24
N GLU A 325 -24.34 -6.19 14.82
CA GLU A 325 -25.51 -5.68 14.08
C GLU A 325 -25.19 -4.40 13.29
N ASN A 326 -24.30 -3.54 13.83
CA ASN A 326 -23.88 -2.30 13.17
C ASN A 326 -23.18 -2.55 11.84
N ASP A 327 -22.49 -3.68 11.69
CA ASP A 327 -21.79 -4.07 10.46
C ASP A 327 -22.81 -4.44 9.38
N ILE A 328 -23.79 -5.24 9.77
CA ILE A 328 -24.86 -5.70 8.89
C ILE A 328 -25.69 -4.51 8.39
N ILE A 329 -26.08 -3.60 9.30
CA ILE A 329 -26.83 -2.40 8.93
C ILE A 329 -26.01 -1.51 7.99
N ALA A 330 -24.70 -1.28 8.28
CA ALA A 330 -23.85 -0.48 7.43
C ALA A 330 -23.66 -1.10 6.05
N GLY A 331 -23.40 -2.42 5.96
CA GLY A 331 -23.26 -3.13 4.71
C GLY A 331 -24.52 -3.08 3.86
N ASN A 332 -25.69 -3.36 4.46
CA ASN A 332 -26.98 -3.29 3.77
C ASN A 332 -27.30 -1.85 3.30
N ALA A 333 -27.02 -0.84 4.13
CA ALA A 333 -27.22 0.56 3.76
C ALA A 333 -26.30 1.00 2.61
N ALA A 334 -25.12 0.40 2.48
CA ALA A 334 -24.22 0.60 1.34
C ALA A 334 -24.60 -0.18 0.09
N GLY A 335 -25.53 -1.14 0.19
CA GLY A 335 -25.91 -2.04 -0.90
C GLY A 335 -25.04 -3.30 -1.03
N CYS A 336 -24.18 -3.58 -0.05
CA CYS A 336 -23.40 -4.81 0.00
C CYS A 336 -24.24 -6.00 0.45
N ARG A 337 -23.74 -7.21 0.17
CA ARG A 337 -24.24 -8.42 0.85
C ARG A 337 -23.57 -8.50 2.21
N SER A 338 -24.37 -8.62 3.28
CA SER A 338 -23.85 -8.62 4.65
C SER A 338 -23.85 -10.02 5.24
N VAL A 339 -22.79 -10.36 5.96
CA VAL A 339 -22.55 -11.65 6.61
C VAL A 339 -22.25 -11.40 8.09
N LEU A 340 -23.11 -11.89 8.97
CA LEU A 340 -22.86 -11.92 10.40
C LEU A 340 -22.07 -13.18 10.74
N ILE A 341 -20.95 -13.03 11.42
CA ILE A 341 -20.17 -14.15 11.97
C ILE A 341 -20.44 -14.23 13.47
N ALA A 342 -20.40 -15.47 14.01
CA ALA A 342 -20.63 -15.76 15.43
C ALA A 342 -19.32 -16.14 16.12
#